data_2450fd6369d393654acc9a06d266ccca
#
_entry.id   2450fd6369d393654acc9a06d266ccca
#
_cell.length_a   1.000
_cell.length_b   1.000
_cell.length_c   1.000
_cell.angle_alpha   90.00
_cell.angle_beta   90.00
_cell.angle_gamma   90.00
#
_symmetry.space_group_name_H-M   'P 1'
#
loop_
_entity.id
_entity.type
_entity.pdbx_description
1 polymer ?
#
loop_
_entity_poly.entity_id
_entity_poly.type
_entity_poly.pdbx_seq_one_letter_code
_entity_poly.pdbx_strand_id
1 'polypeptide(L)'
;MPIDTRRLGRTEIEVTTLGFGTAALGELFVKVPEPQAHATLQAAWDAGIRYFDTAPWYGLGLAEHRLGSFLHGQNRGEFRDSSKVGRWLRPSPDPEHFHSDKWAGGLPFDVVFDYGYDGIMRAIEQIWMRLTLPRIDLLLIHDLDLPHHKTDARVRAHLDQLSSSGWRALEQLKSSGVVGAVGAGINVTGMIPKLLDAADLDAFLVAMPYTLMDQSPLAEEFPLCERHGAGIVIGGVFASGILATGPVAGAKYNYRDATAEELERCRRIERVCAAHGVPLAAAALQFPLGHPSVASVIPGALSPEQVTRNVENFRYPIPAGLWSDLKSESLIRADAPTP
;
A
#
# COMPACT_ATOMS: atom_id res chain seq x y z
N MET A 1 -2.74 23.46 -6.11
CA MET A 1 -3.34 23.49 -4.75
C MET A 1 -2.68 22.39 -3.95
N PRO A 2 -2.39 22.57 -2.67
CA PRO A 2 -1.83 21.51 -1.82
C PRO A 2 -2.78 20.31 -1.78
N ILE A 3 -2.24 19.14 -1.47
CA ILE A 3 -3.02 17.93 -1.20
C ILE A 3 -3.43 17.99 0.27
N ASP A 4 -4.71 17.76 0.54
CA ASP A 4 -5.24 17.76 1.91
C ASP A 4 -4.61 16.64 2.74
N THR A 5 -4.54 16.84 4.06
CA THR A 5 -4.08 15.82 5.00
C THR A 5 -5.25 15.23 5.78
N ARG A 6 -5.08 13.98 6.21
CA ARG A 6 -5.96 13.31 7.18
C ARG A 6 -5.14 12.65 8.26
N ARG A 7 -5.66 12.65 9.47
CA ARG A 7 -5.08 11.94 10.60
C ARG A 7 -5.22 10.44 10.40
N LEU A 8 -4.17 9.68 10.70
CA LEU A 8 -4.15 8.23 10.59
C LEU A 8 -4.72 7.61 11.87
N GLY A 9 -6.03 7.33 11.87
CA GLY A 9 -6.73 6.74 13.01
C GLY A 9 -6.55 7.53 14.31
N ARG A 10 -6.24 6.82 15.38
CA ARG A 10 -6.00 7.40 16.71
C ARG A 10 -4.62 8.04 16.92
N THR A 11 -3.72 7.94 15.93
CA THR A 11 -2.34 8.47 16.01
C THR A 11 -2.30 9.99 15.84
N GLU A 12 -1.15 10.62 16.14
CA GLU A 12 -0.90 12.02 15.82
C GLU A 12 -0.26 12.20 14.41
N ILE A 13 -0.23 11.14 13.60
CA ILE A 13 0.36 11.17 12.27
C ILE A 13 -0.68 11.68 11.28
N GLU A 14 -0.37 12.78 10.62
CA GLU A 14 -1.12 13.27 9.47
C GLU A 14 -0.42 12.86 8.17
N VAL A 15 -1.18 12.29 7.24
CA VAL A 15 -0.71 11.88 5.92
C VAL A 15 -1.47 12.61 4.82
N THR A 16 -0.81 12.91 3.71
CA THR A 16 -1.53 13.45 2.54
C THR A 16 -2.52 12.42 2.02
N THR A 17 -3.74 12.86 1.68
CA THR A 17 -4.83 11.98 1.20
C THR A 17 -4.49 11.27 -0.10
N LEU A 18 -3.59 11.84 -0.91
CA LEU A 18 -2.87 11.15 -1.97
C LEU A 18 -1.42 10.98 -1.53
N GLY A 19 -1.00 9.73 -1.33
CA GLY A 19 0.38 9.33 -1.07
C GLY A 19 1.00 8.67 -2.30
N PHE A 20 2.19 8.09 -2.12
CA PHE A 20 2.95 7.43 -3.17
C PHE A 20 3.45 6.05 -2.71
N GLY A 21 3.05 4.98 -3.40
CA GLY A 21 3.53 3.63 -3.19
C GLY A 21 4.73 3.32 -4.09
N THR A 22 5.85 2.89 -3.51
CA THR A 22 7.12 2.71 -4.25
C THR A 22 7.32 1.31 -4.84
N ALA A 23 6.34 0.41 -4.79
CA ALA A 23 6.50 -0.94 -5.35
C ALA A 23 6.89 -0.92 -6.84
N ALA A 24 6.35 0.02 -7.62
CA ALA A 24 6.73 0.22 -9.02
C ALA A 24 8.21 0.60 -9.18
N LEU A 25 8.77 1.40 -8.26
CA LEU A 25 10.18 1.77 -8.24
C LEU A 25 11.10 0.65 -7.70
N GLY A 26 10.54 -0.43 -7.16
CA GLY A 26 11.23 -1.70 -6.94
C GLY A 26 11.32 -2.57 -8.20
N GLU A 27 10.90 -2.03 -9.36
CA GLU A 27 10.91 -2.72 -10.66
C GLU A 27 9.96 -3.90 -10.73
N LEU A 28 8.76 -3.71 -10.21
CA LEU A 28 7.67 -4.69 -10.32
C LEU A 28 7.35 -4.93 -11.82
N PHE A 29 7.72 -6.09 -12.32
CA PHE A 29 7.57 -6.57 -13.71
C PHE A 29 8.35 -5.79 -14.79
N VAL A 30 8.80 -4.56 -14.53
CA VAL A 30 9.44 -3.69 -15.53
C VAL A 30 10.63 -2.96 -14.91
N LYS A 31 11.76 -2.96 -15.59
CA LYS A 31 12.93 -2.19 -15.17
C LYS A 31 12.69 -0.69 -15.28
N VAL A 32 13.19 0.06 -14.30
CA VAL A 32 13.09 1.52 -14.21
C VAL A 32 14.52 2.08 -14.05
N PRO A 33 15.03 2.86 -15.01
CA PRO A 33 16.33 3.50 -14.87
C PRO A 33 16.41 4.44 -13.66
N GLU A 34 17.55 4.53 -12.99
CA GLU A 34 17.75 5.38 -11.81
C GLU A 34 17.32 6.85 -12.03
N PRO A 35 17.68 7.52 -13.16
CA PRO A 35 17.24 8.88 -13.40
C PRO A 35 15.71 9.01 -13.49
N GLN A 36 15.05 8.01 -14.07
CA GLN A 36 13.57 7.98 -14.14
C GLN A 36 12.93 7.76 -12.78
N ALA A 37 13.48 6.84 -11.96
CA ALA A 37 12.99 6.61 -10.61
C ALA A 37 13.09 7.88 -9.76
N HIS A 38 14.25 8.57 -9.81
CA HIS A 38 14.45 9.84 -9.11
C HIS A 38 13.49 10.94 -9.63
N ALA A 39 13.35 11.10 -10.96
CA ALA A 39 12.45 12.07 -11.55
C ALA A 39 10.98 11.80 -11.18
N THR A 40 10.60 10.51 -11.02
CA THR A 40 9.25 10.12 -10.59
C THR A 40 8.99 10.53 -9.12
N LEU A 41 9.95 10.32 -8.23
CA LEU A 41 9.85 10.78 -6.83
C LEU A 41 9.83 12.31 -6.74
N GLN A 42 10.64 12.99 -7.55
CA GLN A 42 10.63 14.46 -7.64
C GLN A 42 9.27 14.98 -8.12
N ALA A 43 8.68 14.37 -9.16
CA ALA A 43 7.35 14.76 -9.65
C ALA A 43 6.26 14.55 -8.57
N ALA A 44 6.34 13.46 -7.77
CA ALA A 44 5.43 13.25 -6.65
C ALA A 44 5.58 14.34 -5.58
N TRP A 45 6.81 14.70 -5.25
CA TRP A 45 7.11 15.77 -4.30
C TRP A 45 6.59 17.14 -4.77
N ASP A 46 6.87 17.49 -6.03
CA ASP A 46 6.46 18.76 -6.64
C ASP A 46 4.93 18.88 -6.76
N ALA A 47 4.24 17.76 -6.92
CA ALA A 47 2.78 17.69 -6.91
C ALA A 47 2.15 17.90 -5.52
N GLY A 48 2.97 17.90 -4.45
CA GLY A 48 2.54 18.10 -3.07
C GLY A 48 2.30 16.80 -2.30
N ILE A 49 2.65 15.64 -2.85
CA ILE A 49 2.61 14.36 -2.12
C ILE A 49 3.67 14.41 -1.01
N ARG A 50 3.26 14.04 0.22
CA ARG A 50 4.12 14.07 1.41
C ARG A 50 4.02 12.78 2.25
N TYR A 51 3.33 11.76 1.74
CA TYR A 51 3.32 10.42 2.33
C TYR A 51 3.86 9.42 1.32
N PHE A 52 4.89 8.66 1.72
CA PHE A 52 5.59 7.68 0.88
C PHE A 52 5.63 6.32 1.57
N ASP A 53 5.16 5.28 0.87
CA ASP A 53 5.17 3.90 1.36
C ASP A 53 6.17 3.06 0.60
N THR A 54 6.94 2.26 1.33
CA THR A 54 7.93 1.33 0.78
C THR A 54 7.95 0.01 1.54
N ALA A 55 8.81 -0.92 1.14
CA ALA A 55 9.06 -2.18 1.85
C ALA A 55 10.40 -2.81 1.45
N PRO A 56 11.02 -3.63 2.33
CA PRO A 56 12.17 -4.47 1.99
C PRO A 56 11.91 -5.40 0.80
N TRP A 57 10.67 -5.86 0.66
CA TRP A 57 10.26 -6.72 -0.45
C TRP A 57 10.33 -6.05 -1.81
N TYR A 58 10.15 -4.72 -1.89
CA TYR A 58 10.04 -4.02 -3.17
C TYR A 58 11.42 -3.91 -3.85
N GLY A 59 11.62 -4.77 -4.85
CA GLY A 59 12.92 -4.91 -5.52
C GLY A 59 14.03 -5.43 -4.61
N LEU A 60 13.66 -6.13 -3.51
CA LEU A 60 14.61 -6.69 -2.54
C LEU A 60 15.54 -5.62 -1.95
N GLY A 61 14.93 -4.50 -1.53
CA GLY A 61 15.59 -3.34 -0.96
C GLY A 61 15.83 -2.17 -1.94
N LEU A 62 15.65 -2.38 -3.25
CA LEU A 62 15.89 -1.35 -4.26
C LEU A 62 14.99 -0.12 -4.08
N ALA A 63 13.68 -0.34 -3.83
CA ALA A 63 12.74 0.76 -3.64
C ALA A 63 13.05 1.61 -2.41
N GLU A 64 13.45 0.97 -1.29
CA GLU A 64 13.88 1.69 -0.09
C GLU A 64 15.14 2.49 -0.34
N HIS A 65 16.12 1.92 -1.06
CA HIS A 65 17.35 2.64 -1.40
C HIS A 65 17.07 3.88 -2.26
N ARG A 66 16.22 3.76 -3.29
CA ARG A 66 15.82 4.87 -4.16
C ARG A 66 15.06 5.94 -3.38
N LEU A 67 14.08 5.54 -2.57
CA LEU A 67 13.32 6.46 -1.74
C LEU A 67 14.19 7.16 -0.71
N GLY A 68 15.07 6.43 -0.03
CA GLY A 68 16.01 6.97 0.96
C GLY A 68 16.97 8.00 0.36
N SER A 69 17.55 7.68 -0.80
CA SER A 69 18.40 8.61 -1.54
C SER A 69 17.68 9.92 -1.89
N PHE A 70 16.40 9.85 -2.26
CA PHE A 70 15.59 11.03 -2.55
C PHE A 70 15.22 11.80 -1.28
N LEU A 71 14.70 11.12 -0.25
CA LEU A 71 14.21 11.75 0.98
C LEU A 71 15.32 12.33 1.85
N HIS A 72 16.56 11.81 1.73
CA HIS A 72 17.71 12.35 2.44
C HIS A 72 17.95 13.84 2.16
N GLY A 73 17.64 14.29 0.95
CA GLY A 73 17.71 15.71 0.56
C GLY A 73 16.53 16.58 0.99
N GLN A 74 15.48 16.00 1.61
CA GLN A 74 14.27 16.71 1.96
C GLN A 74 14.22 17.03 3.46
N ASN A 75 13.46 18.07 3.85
CA ASN A 75 13.25 18.38 5.26
C ASN A 75 12.39 17.28 5.91
N ARG A 76 12.92 16.60 6.93
CA ARG A 76 12.26 15.48 7.62
C ARG A 76 10.87 15.85 8.18
N GLY A 77 10.66 17.09 8.55
CA GLY A 77 9.37 17.58 9.08
C GLY A 77 8.26 17.65 8.04
N GLU A 78 8.60 17.69 6.74
CA GLU A 78 7.67 17.94 5.66
C GLU A 78 7.02 16.66 5.09
N PHE A 79 7.52 15.49 5.42
CA PHE A 79 6.98 14.24 4.89
C PHE A 79 6.70 13.21 5.98
N ARG A 80 5.93 12.19 5.60
CA ARG A 80 5.71 10.96 6.36
C ARG A 80 6.12 9.78 5.52
N ASP A 81 6.66 8.76 6.18
CA ASP A 81 7.09 7.54 5.54
C ASP A 81 6.52 6.30 6.24
N SER A 82 6.36 5.24 5.46
CA SER A 82 6.09 3.91 5.99
C SER A 82 7.00 2.87 5.34
N SER A 83 7.45 1.93 6.15
CA SER A 83 8.09 0.71 5.66
C SER A 83 7.61 -0.51 6.45
N LYS A 84 8.15 -1.70 6.17
CA LYS A 84 7.53 -2.94 6.59
C LYS A 84 8.54 -3.93 7.18
N VAL A 85 8.13 -4.66 8.22
CA VAL A 85 8.92 -5.70 8.93
C VAL A 85 8.22 -7.06 8.85
N GLY A 86 8.80 -8.08 9.48
CA GLY A 86 8.34 -9.48 9.38
C GLY A 86 9.10 -10.26 8.32
N ARG A 87 9.94 -9.55 7.56
CA ARG A 87 10.95 -10.14 6.68
C ARG A 87 12.19 -9.26 6.64
N TRP A 88 13.35 -9.90 6.57
CA TRP A 88 14.63 -9.25 6.38
C TRP A 88 15.38 -9.86 5.19
N LEU A 89 16.41 -9.19 4.74
CA LEU A 89 17.16 -9.56 3.54
C LEU A 89 18.53 -10.10 3.92
N ARG A 90 18.94 -11.20 3.28
CA ARG A 90 20.30 -11.72 3.33
C ARG A 90 20.87 -11.81 1.91
N PRO A 91 22.19 -11.72 1.74
CA PRO A 91 22.79 -11.93 0.43
C PRO A 91 22.38 -13.28 -0.17
N SER A 92 22.07 -13.28 -1.46
CA SER A 92 21.88 -14.53 -2.22
C SER A 92 23.17 -15.35 -2.21
N PRO A 93 23.12 -16.66 -2.06
CA PRO A 93 24.31 -17.51 -2.16
C PRO A 93 24.90 -17.54 -3.57
N ASP A 94 24.11 -17.19 -4.59
CA ASP A 94 24.55 -17.07 -5.99
C ASP A 94 24.08 -15.72 -6.57
N PRO A 95 24.78 -14.61 -6.26
CA PRO A 95 24.35 -13.30 -6.70
C PRO A 95 24.54 -13.05 -8.20
N GLU A 96 25.43 -13.79 -8.87
CA GLU A 96 25.71 -13.63 -10.31
C GLU A 96 24.58 -14.21 -11.18
N HIS A 97 23.89 -15.27 -10.69
CA HIS A 97 22.76 -15.89 -11.38
C HIS A 97 21.41 -15.60 -10.69
N PHE A 98 21.39 -14.57 -9.84
CA PHE A 98 20.18 -14.21 -9.13
C PHE A 98 19.07 -13.80 -10.12
N HIS A 99 17.88 -14.37 -9.92
CA HIS A 99 16.68 -14.06 -10.69
C HIS A 99 15.48 -13.92 -9.78
N SER A 100 14.60 -13.00 -10.10
CA SER A 100 13.31 -12.84 -9.43
C SER A 100 12.20 -12.74 -10.47
N ASP A 101 11.21 -13.63 -10.39
CA ASP A 101 10.06 -13.64 -11.31
C ASP A 101 9.19 -12.37 -11.18
N LYS A 102 9.24 -11.71 -10.03
CA LYS A 102 8.40 -10.55 -9.73
C LYS A 102 9.12 -9.22 -9.93
N TRP A 103 10.41 -9.17 -9.59
CA TRP A 103 11.21 -7.95 -9.61
C TRP A 103 12.21 -7.99 -10.77
N ALA A 104 11.94 -7.23 -11.84
CA ALA A 104 12.71 -7.28 -13.08
C ALA A 104 14.19 -6.88 -12.94
N GLY A 105 14.53 -6.10 -11.91
CA GLY A 105 15.87 -5.66 -11.56
C GLY A 105 16.11 -5.68 -10.06
N GLY A 106 15.44 -6.57 -9.34
CA GLY A 106 15.62 -6.73 -7.89
C GLY A 106 17.06 -7.01 -7.51
N LEU A 107 17.49 -6.48 -6.36
CA LEU A 107 18.85 -6.71 -5.85
C LEU A 107 19.03 -8.19 -5.47
N PRO A 108 20.28 -8.73 -5.51
CA PRO A 108 20.53 -10.15 -5.29
C PRO A 108 20.49 -10.54 -3.81
N PHE A 109 19.31 -10.42 -3.22
CA PHE A 109 19.02 -10.79 -1.85
C PHE A 109 17.88 -11.79 -1.77
N ASP A 110 18.00 -12.72 -0.81
CA ASP A 110 16.93 -13.63 -0.40
C ASP A 110 16.10 -13.02 0.73
N VAL A 111 14.81 -13.32 0.75
CA VAL A 111 13.90 -12.96 1.84
C VAL A 111 13.92 -14.03 2.92
N VAL A 112 14.02 -13.61 4.17
CA VAL A 112 13.84 -14.45 5.35
C VAL A 112 12.63 -13.93 6.13
N PHE A 113 11.60 -14.74 6.28
CA PHE A 113 10.45 -14.41 7.11
C PHE A 113 10.77 -14.66 8.59
N ASP A 114 10.61 -13.63 9.40
CA ASP A 114 10.77 -13.70 10.84
C ASP A 114 9.96 -12.58 11.51
N TYR A 115 8.88 -12.96 12.18
CA TYR A 115 7.98 -12.05 12.89
C TYR A 115 8.27 -11.98 14.40
N GLY A 116 9.34 -12.61 14.84
CA GLY A 116 9.82 -12.55 16.22
C GLY A 116 10.63 -11.28 16.51
N TYR A 117 11.03 -11.15 17.77
CA TYR A 117 11.78 -9.97 18.23
C TYR A 117 13.05 -9.70 17.41
N ASP A 118 13.91 -10.71 17.26
CA ASP A 118 15.20 -10.54 16.57
C ASP A 118 15.02 -10.28 15.07
N GLY A 119 14.02 -10.92 14.45
CA GLY A 119 13.69 -10.70 13.05
C GLY A 119 13.18 -9.28 12.77
N ILE A 120 12.31 -8.76 13.64
CA ILE A 120 11.81 -7.37 13.55
C ILE A 120 12.94 -6.38 13.78
N MET A 121 13.78 -6.58 14.80
CA MET A 121 14.92 -5.69 15.09
C MET A 121 15.92 -5.69 13.94
N ARG A 122 16.24 -6.85 13.37
CA ARG A 122 17.11 -6.95 12.19
C ARG A 122 16.50 -6.25 10.97
N ALA A 123 15.20 -6.42 10.75
CA ALA A 123 14.52 -5.78 9.62
C ALA A 123 14.57 -4.26 9.74
N ILE A 124 14.25 -3.67 10.90
CA ILE A 124 14.28 -2.21 11.09
C ILE A 124 15.68 -1.62 10.96
N GLU A 125 16.73 -2.31 11.47
CA GLU A 125 18.12 -1.88 11.28
C GLU A 125 18.49 -1.80 9.79
N GLN A 126 18.09 -2.78 8.99
CA GLN A 126 18.28 -2.77 7.55
C GLN A 126 17.47 -1.65 6.87
N ILE A 127 16.24 -1.38 7.31
CA ILE A 127 15.39 -0.30 6.81
C ILE A 127 16.06 1.05 7.04
N TRP A 128 16.53 1.35 8.25
CA TRP A 128 17.23 2.59 8.56
C TRP A 128 18.44 2.83 7.66
N MET A 129 19.22 1.78 7.40
CA MET A 129 20.39 1.87 6.52
C MET A 129 20.02 2.12 5.06
N ARG A 130 18.95 1.48 4.54
CA ARG A 130 18.52 1.68 3.15
C ARG A 130 17.79 3.00 2.95
N LEU A 131 16.94 3.39 3.89
CA LEU A 131 16.21 4.67 3.84
C LEU A 131 17.07 5.87 4.26
N THR A 132 18.18 5.65 4.98
CA THR A 132 19.00 6.73 5.58
C THR A 132 18.19 7.65 6.50
N LEU A 133 17.10 7.15 7.06
CA LEU A 133 16.21 7.87 7.96
C LEU A 133 16.31 7.27 9.37
N PRO A 134 16.56 8.08 10.42
CA PRO A 134 16.70 7.58 11.80
C PRO A 134 15.36 7.27 12.48
N ARG A 135 14.26 7.67 11.85
CA ARG A 135 12.89 7.47 12.35
C ARG A 135 11.97 7.09 11.20
N ILE A 136 11.06 6.16 11.46
CA ILE A 136 9.98 5.74 10.55
C ILE A 136 8.65 6.20 11.16
N ASP A 137 7.78 6.87 10.37
CA ASP A 137 6.50 7.33 10.91
C ASP A 137 5.52 6.18 11.12
N LEU A 138 5.40 5.24 10.17
CA LEU A 138 4.54 4.07 10.27
C LEU A 138 5.29 2.79 9.91
N LEU A 139 5.42 1.87 10.86
CA LEU A 139 6.04 0.56 10.65
C LEU A 139 4.98 -0.52 10.56
N LEU A 140 4.96 -1.26 9.46
CA LEU A 140 3.91 -2.24 9.16
C LEU A 140 4.42 -3.68 9.22
N ILE A 141 3.67 -4.58 9.86
CA ILE A 141 3.84 -6.03 9.74
C ILE A 141 3.44 -6.41 8.31
N HIS A 142 4.34 -7.06 7.55
CA HIS A 142 4.16 -7.26 6.11
C HIS A 142 3.67 -8.66 5.76
N ASP A 143 2.55 -8.75 5.04
CA ASP A 143 2.07 -9.95 4.35
C ASP A 143 2.05 -11.21 5.22
N LEU A 144 1.59 -11.10 6.48
CA LEU A 144 1.37 -12.25 7.33
C LEU A 144 0.03 -12.89 6.95
N ASP A 145 -0.02 -13.55 5.79
CA ASP A 145 -1.24 -14.08 5.19
C ASP A 145 -1.01 -15.43 4.48
N LEU A 146 -2.12 -16.08 4.10
CA LEU A 146 -2.10 -17.37 3.42
C LEU A 146 -1.42 -17.34 2.05
N PRO A 147 -1.62 -16.35 1.17
CA PRO A 147 -0.92 -16.25 -0.11
C PRO A 147 0.60 -16.30 -0.01
N HIS A 148 1.18 -15.68 1.03
CA HIS A 148 2.64 -15.65 1.24
C HIS A 148 3.15 -16.88 1.97
N HIS A 149 2.45 -17.36 3.01
CA HIS A 149 2.91 -18.47 3.84
C HIS A 149 2.37 -19.84 3.43
N LYS A 150 1.46 -19.91 2.45
CA LYS A 150 0.97 -21.11 1.75
C LYS A 150 0.08 -22.03 2.59
N THR A 151 0.17 -22.05 3.90
CA THR A 151 -0.63 -22.92 4.78
C THR A 151 -1.09 -22.18 6.03
N ASP A 152 -2.29 -22.51 6.52
CA ASP A 152 -2.82 -21.96 7.77
C ASP A 152 -1.92 -22.29 8.97
N ALA A 153 -1.25 -23.41 8.97
CA ALA A 153 -0.31 -23.79 10.04
C ALA A 153 0.87 -22.81 10.11
N ARG A 154 1.43 -22.39 8.96
CA ARG A 154 2.50 -21.40 8.93
C ARG A 154 2.00 -20.00 9.31
N VAL A 155 0.81 -19.60 8.84
CA VAL A 155 0.21 -18.33 9.27
C VAL A 155 0.03 -18.30 10.77
N ARG A 156 -0.53 -19.36 11.39
CA ARG A 156 -0.65 -19.46 12.86
C ARG A 156 0.69 -19.39 13.55
N ALA A 157 1.68 -20.16 13.09
CA ALA A 157 3.01 -20.14 13.70
C ALA A 157 3.66 -18.73 13.68
N HIS A 158 3.46 -17.97 12.61
CA HIS A 158 3.95 -16.59 12.53
C HIS A 158 3.12 -15.61 13.37
N LEU A 159 1.81 -15.81 13.51
CA LEU A 159 0.99 -15.05 14.48
C LEU A 159 1.43 -15.32 15.92
N ASP A 160 1.70 -16.58 16.27
CA ASP A 160 2.23 -16.97 17.58
C ASP A 160 3.62 -16.35 17.82
N GLN A 161 4.48 -16.33 16.81
CA GLN A 161 5.80 -15.68 16.87
C GLN A 161 5.67 -14.17 17.12
N LEU A 162 4.74 -13.52 16.38
CA LEU A 162 4.43 -12.09 16.55
C LEU A 162 3.93 -11.80 17.97
N SER A 163 2.91 -12.51 18.43
CA SER A 163 2.30 -12.27 19.75
C SER A 163 3.23 -12.61 20.92
N SER A 164 4.04 -13.67 20.82
CA SER A 164 4.92 -14.12 21.90
C SER A 164 6.19 -13.27 22.06
N SER A 165 6.74 -12.71 20.98
CA SER A 165 8.00 -11.96 21.05
C SER A 165 8.07 -10.74 20.13
N GLY A 166 7.49 -10.81 18.94
CA GLY A 166 7.59 -9.75 17.94
C GLY A 166 6.91 -8.45 18.37
N TRP A 167 5.75 -8.56 19.02
CA TRP A 167 5.03 -7.40 19.53
C TRP A 167 5.89 -6.58 20.52
N ARG A 168 6.65 -7.23 21.37
CA ARG A 168 7.58 -6.54 22.28
C ARG A 168 8.62 -5.69 21.54
N ALA A 169 9.13 -6.15 20.38
CA ALA A 169 10.05 -5.34 19.59
C ALA A 169 9.35 -4.10 19.04
N LEU A 170 8.13 -4.23 18.52
CA LEU A 170 7.34 -3.13 17.98
C LEU A 170 6.97 -2.11 19.06
N GLU A 171 6.56 -2.55 20.24
CA GLU A 171 6.31 -1.67 21.39
C GLU A 171 7.57 -0.91 21.83
N GLN A 172 8.72 -1.60 21.88
CA GLN A 172 9.99 -0.97 22.22
C GLN A 172 10.38 0.10 21.19
N LEU A 173 10.24 -0.17 19.89
CA LEU A 173 10.52 0.79 18.83
C LEU A 173 9.59 1.99 18.90
N LYS A 174 8.30 1.77 19.17
CA LYS A 174 7.32 2.85 19.32
C LYS A 174 7.59 3.68 20.60
N SER A 175 7.82 3.03 21.73
CA SER A 175 8.07 3.73 23.02
C SER A 175 9.38 4.53 23.02
N SER A 176 10.40 4.10 22.26
CA SER A 176 11.64 4.85 22.09
C SER A 176 11.51 6.06 21.14
N GLY A 177 10.39 6.17 20.42
CA GLY A 177 10.12 7.27 19.49
C GLY A 177 10.80 7.13 18.11
N VAL A 178 11.54 6.03 17.85
CA VAL A 178 12.14 5.77 16.53
C VAL A 178 11.12 5.27 15.51
N VAL A 179 9.95 4.81 15.99
CA VAL A 179 8.77 4.49 15.19
C VAL A 179 7.59 5.30 15.72
N GLY A 180 6.86 5.96 14.85
CA GLY A 180 5.72 6.81 15.23
C GLY A 180 4.46 6.01 15.52
N ALA A 181 4.14 5.04 14.69
CA ALA A 181 2.99 4.15 14.81
C ALA A 181 3.30 2.77 14.26
N VAL A 182 2.55 1.75 14.72
CA VAL A 182 2.69 0.36 14.28
C VAL A 182 1.39 -0.12 13.67
N GLY A 183 1.48 -0.81 12.54
CA GLY A 183 0.34 -1.36 11.84
C GLY A 183 0.64 -2.66 11.11
N ALA A 184 -0.24 -3.04 10.18
CA ALA A 184 -0.01 -4.17 9.29
C ALA A 184 -0.40 -3.88 7.85
N GLY A 185 0.36 -4.42 6.90
CA GLY A 185 0.04 -4.42 5.47
C GLY A 185 -0.54 -5.78 5.07
N ILE A 186 -1.74 -5.75 4.50
CA ILE A 186 -2.49 -6.96 4.11
C ILE A 186 -2.94 -6.87 2.64
N ASN A 187 -3.07 -8.04 2.00
CA ASN A 187 -3.57 -8.16 0.63
C ASN A 187 -4.90 -8.94 0.55
N VAL A 188 -5.34 -9.54 1.63
CA VAL A 188 -6.55 -10.38 1.67
C VAL A 188 -7.38 -10.07 2.90
N THR A 189 -8.69 -10.23 2.79
CA THR A 189 -9.62 -10.14 3.92
C THR A 189 -9.44 -11.30 4.90
N GLY A 190 -9.93 -11.13 6.13
CA GLY A 190 -9.86 -12.12 7.21
C GLY A 190 -8.57 -12.05 8.04
N MET A 191 -7.66 -11.11 7.73
CA MET A 191 -6.42 -10.96 8.49
C MET A 191 -6.48 -9.87 9.55
N ILE A 192 -7.26 -8.82 9.37
CA ILE A 192 -7.39 -7.74 10.36
C ILE A 192 -7.81 -8.26 11.73
N PRO A 193 -8.87 -9.10 11.88
CA PRO A 193 -9.23 -9.66 13.19
C PRO A 193 -8.09 -10.42 13.85
N LYS A 194 -7.42 -11.29 13.10
CA LYS A 194 -6.31 -12.12 13.63
C LYS A 194 -5.11 -11.29 14.08
N LEU A 195 -4.83 -10.21 13.37
CA LEU A 195 -3.73 -9.30 13.69
C LEU A 195 -4.06 -8.43 14.90
N LEU A 196 -5.30 -7.96 15.05
CA LEU A 196 -5.76 -7.23 16.23
C LEU A 196 -5.82 -8.10 17.48
N ASP A 197 -6.10 -9.41 17.33
CA ASP A 197 -6.00 -10.37 18.44
C ASP A 197 -4.53 -10.59 18.88
N ALA A 198 -3.57 -10.44 17.95
CA ALA A 198 -2.15 -10.67 18.22
C ALA A 198 -1.42 -9.42 18.72
N ALA A 199 -1.89 -8.20 18.40
CA ALA A 199 -1.18 -6.94 18.64
C ALA A 199 -2.11 -5.72 18.64
N ASP A 200 -1.81 -4.69 19.44
CA ASP A 200 -2.55 -3.42 19.47
C ASP A 200 -2.07 -2.48 18.36
N LEU A 201 -2.62 -2.66 17.16
CA LEU A 201 -2.21 -1.96 15.95
C LEU A 201 -2.92 -0.62 15.79
N ASP A 202 -2.17 0.38 15.33
CA ASP A 202 -2.65 1.75 15.09
C ASP A 202 -3.24 1.95 13.70
N ALA A 203 -2.82 1.14 12.72
CA ALA A 203 -3.24 1.32 11.32
C ALA A 203 -3.13 0.03 10.49
N PHE A 204 -3.85 0.01 9.37
CA PHE A 204 -3.73 -1.01 8.34
C PHE A 204 -3.49 -0.39 6.96
N LEU A 205 -2.52 -0.94 6.23
CA LEU A 205 -2.39 -0.72 4.81
C LEU A 205 -3.09 -1.89 4.10
N VAL A 206 -4.24 -1.60 3.50
CA VAL A 206 -5.08 -2.58 2.81
C VAL A 206 -4.80 -2.47 1.32
N ALA A 207 -4.08 -3.46 0.77
CA ALA A 207 -3.76 -3.52 -0.65
C ALA A 207 -4.70 -4.51 -1.34
N MET A 208 -5.31 -4.11 -2.45
CA MET A 208 -6.26 -4.87 -3.27
C MET A 208 -7.70 -4.88 -2.77
N PRO A 209 -8.07 -5.37 -1.57
CA PRO A 209 -9.42 -5.14 -1.06
C PRO A 209 -9.73 -3.65 -0.89
N TYR A 210 -10.99 -3.28 -1.08
CA TYR A 210 -11.52 -1.92 -1.00
C TYR A 210 -11.17 -1.02 -2.20
N THR A 211 -11.68 -1.45 -3.33
CA THR A 211 -11.65 -0.70 -4.61
C THR A 211 -13.06 -0.67 -5.22
N LEU A 212 -13.24 -0.01 -6.38
CA LEU A 212 -14.49 -0.13 -7.15
C LEU A 212 -14.84 -1.58 -7.52
N MET A 213 -13.85 -2.47 -7.57
CA MET A 213 -14.06 -3.89 -7.90
C MET A 213 -14.37 -4.76 -6.68
N ASP A 214 -14.00 -4.32 -5.47
CA ASP A 214 -14.14 -5.10 -4.25
C ASP A 214 -14.38 -4.19 -3.04
N GLN A 215 -15.45 -4.44 -2.26
CA GLN A 215 -15.75 -3.74 -1.03
C GLN A 215 -15.97 -4.72 0.14
N SER A 216 -15.39 -5.92 0.04
CA SER A 216 -15.54 -6.97 1.06
C SER A 216 -15.12 -6.54 2.48
N PRO A 217 -14.10 -5.69 2.71
CA PRO A 217 -13.73 -5.25 4.05
C PRO A 217 -14.82 -4.49 4.81
N LEU A 218 -15.80 -3.90 4.11
CA LEU A 218 -16.91 -3.19 4.75
C LEU A 218 -17.81 -4.09 5.61
N ALA A 219 -17.79 -5.41 5.38
CA ALA A 219 -18.67 -6.32 6.11
C ALA A 219 -18.27 -6.45 7.59
N GLU A 220 -16.97 -6.58 7.87
CA GLU A 220 -16.47 -6.89 9.22
C GLU A 220 -15.21 -6.11 9.58
N GLU A 221 -14.25 -6.01 8.67
CA GLU A 221 -12.89 -5.54 8.97
C GLU A 221 -12.83 -4.03 9.20
N PHE A 222 -13.48 -3.22 8.37
CA PHE A 222 -13.47 -1.77 8.53
C PHE A 222 -14.27 -1.33 9.77
N PRO A 223 -15.47 -1.88 10.07
CA PRO A 223 -16.11 -1.64 11.35
C PRO A 223 -15.26 -2.05 12.57
N LEU A 224 -14.42 -3.08 12.43
CA LEU A 224 -13.48 -3.47 13.48
C LEU A 224 -12.36 -2.43 13.63
N CYS A 225 -11.79 -1.94 12.53
CA CYS A 225 -10.82 -0.84 12.56
C CYS A 225 -11.39 0.41 13.23
N GLU A 226 -12.64 0.79 12.92
CA GLU A 226 -13.33 1.92 13.55
C GLU A 226 -13.44 1.76 15.06
N ARG A 227 -13.87 0.59 15.54
CA ARG A 227 -13.95 0.31 16.98
C ARG A 227 -12.62 0.39 17.71
N HIS A 228 -11.53 0.01 17.04
CA HIS A 228 -10.17 0.10 17.58
C HIS A 228 -9.51 1.47 17.37
N GLY A 229 -10.14 2.36 16.60
CA GLY A 229 -9.55 3.63 16.20
C GLY A 229 -8.35 3.48 15.26
N ALA A 230 -8.23 2.34 14.59
CA ALA A 230 -7.15 2.07 13.65
C ALA A 230 -7.38 2.80 12.31
N GLY A 231 -6.38 3.54 11.83
CA GLY A 231 -6.43 4.21 10.54
C GLY A 231 -6.23 3.26 9.36
N ILE A 232 -6.72 3.65 8.19
CA ILE A 232 -6.61 2.83 6.98
C ILE A 232 -5.88 3.62 5.89
N VAL A 233 -4.92 2.96 5.25
CA VAL A 233 -4.28 3.40 4.01
C VAL A 233 -4.63 2.40 2.91
N ILE A 234 -5.04 2.87 1.72
CA ILE A 234 -5.39 1.99 0.61
C ILE A 234 -4.24 1.93 -0.40
N GLY A 235 -3.66 0.73 -0.52
CA GLY A 235 -2.73 0.35 -1.58
C GLY A 235 -3.45 -0.39 -2.70
N GLY A 236 -2.79 -0.52 -3.87
CA GLY A 236 -3.36 -1.27 -5.00
C GLY A 236 -4.70 -0.74 -5.51
N VAL A 237 -4.98 0.54 -5.33
CA VAL A 237 -6.25 1.22 -5.63
C VAL A 237 -6.75 0.99 -7.06
N PHE A 238 -5.83 0.74 -7.99
CA PHE A 238 -6.15 0.39 -9.38
C PHE A 238 -6.35 -1.11 -9.63
N ALA A 239 -6.47 -1.92 -8.56
CA ALA A 239 -6.74 -3.36 -8.64
C ALA A 239 -5.80 -4.09 -9.62
N SER A 240 -4.49 -3.95 -9.43
CA SER A 240 -3.41 -4.45 -10.31
C SER A 240 -3.36 -3.82 -11.71
N GLY A 241 -4.07 -2.71 -11.92
CA GLY A 241 -4.02 -1.94 -13.16
C GLY A 241 -5.32 -1.91 -13.96
N ILE A 242 -6.24 -2.86 -13.79
CA ILE A 242 -7.49 -2.91 -14.56
C ILE A 242 -8.33 -1.63 -14.43
N LEU A 243 -8.32 -0.97 -13.27
CA LEU A 243 -9.04 0.29 -13.04
C LEU A 243 -8.28 1.53 -13.56
N ALA A 244 -7.00 1.36 -13.95
CA ALA A 244 -6.22 2.42 -14.58
C ALA A 244 -6.27 2.36 -16.10
N THR A 245 -6.26 1.13 -16.67
CA THR A 245 -6.20 0.90 -18.12
C THR A 245 -7.56 0.59 -18.74
N GLY A 246 -8.56 0.29 -17.91
CA GLY A 246 -9.84 -0.24 -18.37
C GLY A 246 -9.81 -1.75 -18.66
N PRO A 247 -10.94 -2.31 -19.12
CA PRO A 247 -11.13 -3.75 -19.40
C PRO A 247 -10.53 -4.17 -20.74
N VAL A 248 -9.23 -3.92 -20.93
CA VAL A 248 -8.50 -4.27 -22.16
C VAL A 248 -7.99 -5.71 -22.11
N ALA A 249 -7.62 -6.26 -23.26
CA ALA A 249 -7.00 -7.59 -23.34
C ALA A 249 -5.68 -7.59 -22.53
N GLY A 250 -5.49 -8.61 -21.68
CA GLY A 250 -4.31 -8.73 -20.81
C GLY A 250 -4.34 -7.85 -19.56
N ALA A 251 -5.45 -7.16 -19.27
CA ALA A 251 -5.61 -6.43 -18.02
C ALA A 251 -5.44 -7.36 -16.81
N LYS A 252 -4.75 -6.86 -15.78
CA LYS A 252 -4.47 -7.62 -14.56
C LYS A 252 -5.43 -7.27 -13.44
N TYR A 253 -5.87 -8.30 -12.70
CA TYR A 253 -6.61 -8.19 -11.46
C TYR A 253 -6.05 -9.17 -10.43
N ASN A 254 -5.85 -8.73 -9.19
CA ASN A 254 -5.22 -9.56 -8.15
C ASN A 254 -3.91 -10.23 -8.60
N TYR A 255 -3.04 -9.46 -9.29
CA TYR A 255 -1.71 -9.88 -9.80
C TYR A 255 -1.72 -11.03 -10.81
N ARG A 256 -2.88 -11.35 -11.41
CA ARG A 256 -3.07 -12.32 -12.49
C ARG A 256 -3.87 -11.72 -13.64
N ASP A 257 -3.98 -12.44 -14.73
CA ASP A 257 -4.88 -12.04 -15.81
C ASP A 257 -6.33 -12.00 -15.30
N ALA A 258 -7.05 -10.94 -15.64
CA ALA A 258 -8.44 -10.78 -15.29
C ALA A 258 -9.32 -11.82 -16.04
N THR A 259 -10.29 -12.40 -15.33
CA THR A 259 -11.28 -13.30 -15.93
C THR A 259 -12.27 -12.53 -16.81
N ALA A 260 -13.03 -13.24 -17.65
CA ALA A 260 -14.07 -12.62 -18.47
C ALA A 260 -15.14 -11.91 -17.63
N GLU A 261 -15.49 -12.44 -16.46
CA GLU A 261 -16.44 -11.84 -15.52
C GLU A 261 -15.90 -10.56 -14.90
N GLU A 262 -14.63 -10.55 -14.49
CA GLU A 262 -13.95 -9.37 -13.93
C GLU A 262 -13.81 -8.27 -14.98
N LEU A 263 -13.48 -8.62 -16.22
CA LEU A 263 -13.45 -7.67 -17.34
C LEU A 263 -14.84 -7.09 -17.61
N GLU A 264 -15.89 -7.91 -17.59
CA GLU A 264 -17.26 -7.41 -17.80
C GLU A 264 -17.72 -6.51 -16.65
N ARG A 265 -17.42 -6.87 -15.40
CA ARG A 265 -17.69 -6.00 -14.24
C ARG A 265 -16.97 -4.65 -14.38
N CYS A 266 -15.71 -4.66 -14.74
CA CYS A 266 -14.94 -3.44 -14.99
C CYS A 266 -15.55 -2.61 -16.13
N ARG A 267 -15.97 -3.25 -17.24
CA ARG A 267 -16.62 -2.59 -18.38
C ARG A 267 -17.95 -1.93 -17.99
N ARG A 268 -18.72 -2.56 -17.11
CA ARG A 268 -19.95 -1.95 -16.58
C ARG A 268 -19.66 -0.71 -15.74
N ILE A 269 -18.66 -0.77 -14.85
CA ILE A 269 -18.22 0.38 -14.05
C ILE A 269 -17.74 1.51 -14.97
N GLU A 270 -16.92 1.21 -15.98
CA GLU A 270 -16.42 2.17 -16.95
C GLU A 270 -17.56 2.87 -17.72
N ARG A 271 -18.60 2.13 -18.12
CA ARG A 271 -19.78 2.71 -18.79
C ARG A 271 -20.51 3.73 -17.92
N VAL A 272 -20.70 3.42 -16.64
CA VAL A 272 -21.32 4.38 -15.70
C VAL A 272 -20.44 5.60 -15.54
N CYS A 273 -19.12 5.43 -15.37
CA CYS A 273 -18.17 6.55 -15.31
C CYS A 273 -18.25 7.43 -16.57
N ALA A 274 -18.24 6.81 -17.75
CA ALA A 274 -18.32 7.51 -19.03
C ALA A 274 -19.65 8.29 -19.22
N ALA A 275 -20.78 7.74 -18.75
CA ALA A 275 -22.07 8.43 -18.78
C ALA A 275 -22.08 9.74 -17.99
N HIS A 276 -21.23 9.84 -16.95
CA HIS A 276 -21.01 11.06 -16.16
C HIS A 276 -19.82 11.89 -16.64
N GLY A 277 -19.15 11.51 -17.73
CA GLY A 277 -17.94 12.17 -18.21
C GLY A 277 -16.72 12.03 -17.31
N VAL A 278 -16.69 11.01 -16.44
CA VAL A 278 -15.62 10.78 -15.44
C VAL A 278 -14.69 9.66 -15.92
N PRO A 279 -13.35 9.88 -15.92
CA PRO A 279 -12.40 8.81 -16.18
C PRO A 279 -12.52 7.70 -15.13
N LEU A 280 -12.49 6.42 -15.55
CA LEU A 280 -12.52 5.27 -14.65
C LEU A 280 -11.44 5.37 -13.56
N ALA A 281 -10.22 5.75 -13.93
CA ALA A 281 -9.11 5.91 -13.00
C ALA A 281 -9.35 7.01 -11.95
N ALA A 282 -10.07 8.08 -12.29
CA ALA A 282 -10.44 9.13 -11.35
C ALA A 282 -11.43 8.62 -10.31
N ALA A 283 -12.47 7.91 -10.74
CA ALA A 283 -13.43 7.29 -9.84
C ALA A 283 -12.76 6.24 -8.94
N ALA A 284 -11.87 5.39 -9.50
CA ALA A 284 -11.15 4.38 -8.74
C ALA A 284 -10.24 4.97 -7.65
N LEU A 285 -9.55 6.06 -7.96
CA LEU A 285 -8.62 6.71 -7.04
C LEU A 285 -9.34 7.43 -5.89
N GLN A 286 -10.50 8.03 -6.16
CA GLN A 286 -11.23 8.82 -5.18
C GLN A 286 -12.19 7.99 -4.33
N PHE A 287 -12.76 6.90 -4.87
CA PHE A 287 -13.74 6.07 -4.18
C PHE A 287 -13.35 5.69 -2.74
N PRO A 288 -12.13 5.18 -2.46
CA PRO A 288 -11.79 4.75 -1.11
C PRO A 288 -11.80 5.90 -0.08
N LEU A 289 -11.54 7.13 -0.52
CA LEU A 289 -11.52 8.32 0.35
C LEU A 289 -12.89 8.74 0.86
N GLY A 290 -13.97 8.16 0.34
CA GLY A 290 -15.32 8.30 0.89
C GLY A 290 -15.47 7.65 2.26
N HIS A 291 -14.64 6.65 2.59
CA HIS A 291 -14.69 6.01 3.91
C HIS A 291 -13.96 6.86 4.97
N PRO A 292 -14.59 7.15 6.12
CA PRO A 292 -14.03 8.07 7.12
C PRO A 292 -12.71 7.58 7.74
N SER A 293 -12.52 6.27 7.88
CA SER A 293 -11.29 5.69 8.42
C SER A 293 -10.12 5.66 7.41
N VAL A 294 -10.38 5.92 6.11
CA VAL A 294 -9.34 5.94 5.09
C VAL A 294 -8.64 7.30 5.10
N ALA A 295 -7.37 7.29 5.52
CA ALA A 295 -6.55 8.49 5.60
C ALA A 295 -5.85 8.82 4.27
N SER A 296 -5.45 7.80 3.50
CA SER A 296 -4.70 8.01 2.26
C SER A 296 -4.93 6.89 1.26
N VAL A 297 -4.80 7.23 -0.02
CA VAL A 297 -4.63 6.27 -1.12
C VAL A 297 -3.20 6.42 -1.67
N ILE A 298 -2.53 5.29 -1.95
CA ILE A 298 -1.11 5.29 -2.36
C ILE A 298 -0.90 4.59 -3.71
N PRO A 299 -1.34 5.18 -4.83
CA PRO A 299 -1.01 4.65 -6.15
C PRO A 299 0.50 4.65 -6.38
N GLY A 300 0.99 3.63 -7.07
CA GLY A 300 2.36 3.63 -7.60
C GLY A 300 2.44 4.34 -8.95
N ALA A 301 3.67 4.69 -9.35
CA ALA A 301 3.97 5.20 -10.69
C ALA A 301 5.39 4.78 -11.11
N LEU A 302 5.56 4.56 -12.42
CA LEU A 302 6.84 4.21 -13.05
C LEU A 302 7.53 5.44 -13.68
N SER A 303 6.80 6.54 -13.88
CA SER A 303 7.33 7.74 -14.54
C SER A 303 6.66 9.02 -14.02
N PRO A 304 7.28 10.21 -14.23
CA PRO A 304 6.68 11.50 -13.91
C PRO A 304 5.30 11.72 -14.53
N GLU A 305 5.08 11.25 -15.77
CA GLU A 305 3.80 11.38 -16.47
C GLU A 305 2.69 10.57 -15.80
N GLN A 306 3.03 9.41 -15.23
CA GLN A 306 2.07 8.63 -14.44
C GLN A 306 1.73 9.32 -13.13
N VAL A 307 2.68 9.97 -12.47
CA VAL A 307 2.41 10.82 -11.29
C VAL A 307 1.47 11.95 -11.65
N THR A 308 1.75 12.68 -12.73
CA THR A 308 0.89 13.78 -13.21
C THR A 308 -0.54 13.29 -13.45
N ARG A 309 -0.71 12.17 -14.16
CA ARG A 309 -2.04 11.56 -14.39
C ARG A 309 -2.74 11.15 -13.09
N ASN A 310 -2.02 10.58 -12.13
CA ASN A 310 -2.60 10.23 -10.83
C ASN A 310 -3.10 11.48 -10.10
N VAL A 311 -2.35 12.57 -10.12
CA VAL A 311 -2.75 13.85 -9.53
C VAL A 311 -3.95 14.49 -10.26
N GLU A 312 -3.98 14.44 -11.58
CA GLU A 312 -5.11 14.90 -12.39
C GLU A 312 -6.38 14.09 -12.06
N ASN A 313 -6.29 12.77 -12.03
CA ASN A 313 -7.39 11.88 -11.65
C ASN A 313 -7.85 12.11 -10.21
N PHE A 314 -6.93 12.33 -9.29
CA PHE A 314 -7.25 12.62 -7.89
C PHE A 314 -8.02 13.94 -7.73
N ARG A 315 -7.74 14.93 -8.57
CA ARG A 315 -8.39 16.26 -8.56
C ARG A 315 -9.59 16.36 -9.49
N TYR A 316 -9.90 15.30 -10.22
CA TYR A 316 -10.99 15.32 -11.18
C TYR A 316 -12.34 15.52 -10.47
N PRO A 317 -13.18 16.48 -10.90
CA PRO A 317 -14.47 16.70 -10.26
C PRO A 317 -15.43 15.54 -10.57
N ILE A 318 -15.91 14.86 -9.55
CA ILE A 318 -16.82 13.72 -9.69
C ILE A 318 -18.21 14.13 -9.18
N PRO A 319 -19.25 14.09 -10.03
CA PRO A 319 -20.60 14.39 -9.58
C PRO A 319 -21.17 13.28 -8.69
N ALA A 320 -21.91 13.65 -7.63
CA ALA A 320 -22.52 12.69 -6.71
C ALA A 320 -23.45 11.66 -7.38
N GLY A 321 -24.04 12.01 -8.52
CA GLY A 321 -24.87 11.11 -9.33
C GLY A 321 -24.13 9.86 -9.80
N LEU A 322 -22.83 9.95 -10.06
CA LEU A 322 -22.01 8.80 -10.45
C LEU A 322 -22.06 7.71 -9.38
N TRP A 323 -21.89 8.07 -8.11
CA TRP A 323 -21.89 7.13 -6.99
C TRP A 323 -23.27 6.50 -6.80
N SER A 324 -24.33 7.31 -6.99
CA SER A 324 -25.71 6.83 -6.91
C SER A 324 -26.02 5.80 -7.99
N ASP A 325 -25.54 6.02 -9.22
CA ASP A 325 -25.75 5.09 -10.33
C ASP A 325 -24.93 3.80 -10.16
N LEU A 326 -23.69 3.89 -9.70
CA LEU A 326 -22.88 2.70 -9.35
C LEU A 326 -23.58 1.84 -8.28
N LYS A 327 -24.21 2.45 -7.28
CA LYS A 327 -24.99 1.74 -6.25
C LYS A 327 -26.25 1.12 -6.82
N SER A 328 -27.02 1.87 -7.62
CA SER A 328 -28.29 1.41 -8.20
C SER A 328 -28.11 0.23 -9.17
N GLU A 329 -26.98 0.19 -9.88
CA GLU A 329 -26.59 -0.92 -10.75
C GLU A 329 -25.90 -2.08 -9.99
N SER A 330 -25.80 -2.01 -8.66
CA SER A 330 -25.12 -3.00 -7.81
C SER A 330 -23.66 -3.25 -8.21
N LEU A 331 -22.99 -2.22 -8.76
CA LEU A 331 -21.58 -2.25 -9.12
C LEU A 331 -20.68 -1.97 -7.91
N ILE A 332 -21.18 -1.19 -6.96
CA ILE A 332 -20.64 -1.06 -5.61
C ILE A 332 -21.73 -1.33 -4.59
N ARG A 333 -21.36 -1.67 -3.36
CA ARG A 333 -22.31 -1.94 -2.27
C ARG A 333 -23.16 -0.70 -1.99
N ALA A 334 -24.43 -0.90 -1.68
CA ALA A 334 -25.36 0.19 -1.36
C ALA A 334 -24.93 0.99 -0.12
N ASP A 335 -24.32 0.31 0.86
CA ASP A 335 -23.82 0.89 2.11
C ASP A 335 -22.37 1.43 2.01
N ALA A 336 -21.70 1.30 0.87
CA ALA A 336 -20.34 1.82 0.71
C ALA A 336 -20.34 3.36 0.84
N PRO A 337 -19.53 3.92 1.76
CA PRO A 337 -19.30 5.36 1.81
C PRO A 337 -18.67 5.85 0.51
N THR A 338 -19.11 7.01 0.03
CA THR A 338 -18.62 7.61 -1.22
C THR A 338 -18.26 9.08 -1.00
N PRO A 339 -17.30 9.63 -1.74
CA PRO A 339 -16.92 11.04 -1.69
C PRO A 339 -18.07 12.00 -1.96
#